data_be44299f9d19af88b75d7c935f4c3ef0
#
_entry.id   be44299f9d19af88b75d7c935f4c3ef0
#
_cell.length_a   1.000
_cell.length_b   1.000
_cell.length_c   1.000
_cell.angle_alpha   90.00
_cell.angle_beta   90.00
_cell.angle_gamma   90.00
#
_symmetry.space_group_name_H-M   'P 1'
#
loop_
_entity.id
_entity.type
_entity.pdbx_description
1 polymer ?
#
loop_
_entity_poly.entity_id
_entity_poly.type
_entity_poly.pdbx_seq_one_letter_code
_entity_poly.pdbx_strand_id
1 'polypeptide(L)'
;MKKISFLLLSAFMLVTVLWSCKKDEQQVVFQNGTAPVLSSTTAAIIPLSFTGAANEAINLAWTNPNYQFNTGLSSYNVSYQIEVDTTGANFTNPNKKVIAISKDLNLVMTQIAFNDLLLNQLQLAPSVSHNIEIRVKSFLINNTGIQYSNVLKFSATPYSLPPKITPPASGTLFITGSAVPSGWVNNPPTTQQFAMVSPTHFVLNSVAITGGNSYTFLSNFNSWDYKYSIAVKNDPTAVNGGDFQWQGNDILAPSVSGNYKIDVDFQRGKFTLTKL
;
A
#
# COMPACT_ATOMS: atom_id res chain seq x y z
N MET A 1 6.79 83.71 -14.49
CA MET A 1 5.47 83.06 -14.33
C MET A 1 5.30 81.74 -15.10
N LYS A 2 5.79 81.61 -16.33
CA LYS A 2 5.65 80.36 -17.12
C LYS A 2 6.30 79.10 -16.50
N LYS A 3 7.44 79.20 -15.77
CA LYS A 3 8.13 78.07 -15.13
C LYS A 3 7.40 77.52 -13.91
N ILE A 4 6.70 78.35 -13.14
CA ILE A 4 5.92 77.92 -11.96
C ILE A 4 4.64 77.20 -12.40
N SER A 5 4.00 77.67 -13.49
CA SER A 5 2.82 77.04 -14.05
C SER A 5 3.11 75.60 -14.57
N PHE A 6 4.30 75.43 -15.13
CA PHE A 6 4.73 74.08 -15.64
C PHE A 6 5.01 73.09 -14.48
N LEU A 7 5.62 73.57 -13.37
CA LEU A 7 5.86 72.83 -12.17
C LEU A 7 4.56 72.40 -11.46
N LEU A 8 3.58 73.30 -11.41
CA LEU A 8 2.25 73.00 -10.84
C LEU A 8 1.46 72.02 -11.70
N LEU A 9 1.57 72.07 -13.03
CA LEU A 9 0.92 71.19 -13.94
C LEU A 9 1.53 69.77 -13.87
N SER A 10 2.86 69.70 -13.75
CA SER A 10 3.56 68.38 -13.58
C SER A 10 3.30 67.72 -12.21
N ALA A 11 3.19 68.52 -11.14
CA ALA A 11 2.81 68.02 -9.82
C ALA A 11 1.37 67.53 -9.78
N PHE A 12 0.44 68.23 -10.45
CA PHE A 12 -0.95 67.78 -10.55
C PHE A 12 -1.08 66.48 -11.38
N MET A 13 -0.31 66.35 -12.45
CA MET A 13 -0.28 65.11 -13.26
C MET A 13 0.31 63.92 -12.49
N LEU A 14 1.28 64.17 -11.60
CA LEU A 14 1.87 63.14 -10.75
C LEU A 14 0.90 62.62 -9.69
N VAL A 15 0.06 63.53 -9.12
CA VAL A 15 -0.94 63.17 -8.12
C VAL A 15 -2.11 62.35 -8.71
N THR A 16 -2.48 62.60 -9.97
CA THR A 16 -3.54 61.80 -10.63
C THR A 16 -3.10 60.38 -11.00
N VAL A 17 -1.80 60.13 -11.19
CA VAL A 17 -1.28 58.79 -11.44
C VAL A 17 -1.28 57.93 -10.16
N LEU A 18 -1.21 58.52 -8.97
CA LEU A 18 -1.26 57.81 -7.69
C LEU A 18 -2.68 57.39 -7.26
N TRP A 19 -3.72 57.84 -7.94
CA TRP A 19 -5.09 57.38 -7.76
C TRP A 19 -5.43 56.20 -8.70
N SER A 20 -4.41 55.55 -9.25
CA SER A 20 -4.58 54.32 -10.01
C SER A 20 -5.20 53.25 -9.13
N CYS A 21 -6.42 52.91 -9.43
CA CYS A 21 -7.20 51.74 -9.03
C CYS A 21 -6.64 50.97 -7.84
N LYS A 22 -7.20 51.12 -6.67
CA LYS A 22 -7.33 49.98 -5.78
C LYS A 22 -8.19 48.98 -6.52
N LYS A 23 -7.53 48.08 -7.21
CA LYS A 23 -8.17 46.84 -7.68
C LYS A 23 -8.59 46.12 -6.41
N ASP A 24 -9.86 46.24 -6.03
CA ASP A 24 -10.44 45.35 -5.02
C ASP A 24 -10.31 43.95 -5.60
N GLU A 25 -9.18 43.31 -5.30
CA GLU A 25 -9.03 41.89 -5.56
C GLU A 25 -10.03 41.18 -4.63
N GLN A 26 -11.16 40.83 -5.20
CA GLN A 26 -12.10 39.92 -4.50
C GLN A 26 -11.39 38.61 -4.31
N GLN A 27 -10.69 38.50 -3.19
CA GLN A 27 -10.05 37.22 -2.81
C GLN A 27 -11.16 36.19 -2.57
N VAL A 28 -11.04 35.05 -3.27
CA VAL A 28 -11.91 33.92 -3.02
C VAL A 28 -11.43 33.27 -1.73
N VAL A 29 -12.24 33.39 -0.68
CA VAL A 29 -11.91 32.91 0.67
C VAL A 29 -12.77 31.70 0.99
N PHE A 30 -12.13 30.60 1.38
CA PHE A 30 -12.82 29.41 1.90
C PHE A 30 -13.52 29.75 3.22
N GLN A 31 -14.79 29.44 3.32
CA GLN A 31 -15.60 29.72 4.51
C GLN A 31 -15.77 28.46 5.38
N ASN A 32 -16.38 27.42 4.84
CA ASN A 32 -16.64 26.18 5.56
C ASN A 32 -17.09 25.04 4.61
N GLY A 33 -17.43 23.91 5.23
CA GLY A 33 -18.10 22.77 4.63
C GLY A 33 -18.76 21.95 5.74
N THR A 34 -19.71 21.13 5.40
CA THR A 34 -20.34 20.18 6.34
C THR A 34 -19.57 18.88 6.35
N ALA A 35 -19.24 18.37 7.52
CA ALA A 35 -18.61 17.06 7.63
C ALA A 35 -19.44 15.98 6.88
N PRO A 36 -18.83 15.13 6.05
CA PRO A 36 -19.56 14.04 5.40
C PRO A 36 -20.24 13.15 6.45
N VAL A 37 -21.43 12.66 6.14
CA VAL A 37 -22.09 11.64 6.96
C VAL A 37 -21.86 10.31 6.26
N LEU A 38 -21.09 9.43 6.90
CA LEU A 38 -20.82 8.06 6.42
C LEU A 38 -21.94 7.13 6.91
N SER A 39 -22.47 6.33 5.99
CA SER A 39 -23.48 5.31 6.24
C SER A 39 -23.08 3.98 5.58
N SER A 40 -23.68 2.89 6.02
CA SER A 40 -23.49 1.56 5.44
C SER A 40 -24.78 0.77 5.52
N THR A 41 -25.04 -0.03 4.51
CA THR A 41 -26.08 -1.07 4.52
C THR A 41 -25.56 -2.41 5.06
N THR A 42 -24.25 -2.54 5.24
CA THR A 42 -23.60 -3.75 5.75
C THR A 42 -23.87 -3.90 7.24
N ALA A 43 -24.14 -5.12 7.68
CA ALA A 43 -24.29 -5.46 9.09
C ALA A 43 -22.98 -5.19 9.88
N ALA A 44 -23.11 -5.05 11.21
CA ALA A 44 -21.96 -4.81 12.10
C ALA A 44 -20.87 -5.90 12.02
N ILE A 45 -21.25 -7.13 11.64
CA ILE A 45 -20.31 -8.23 11.36
C ILE A 45 -20.22 -8.38 9.85
N ILE A 46 -19.04 -8.10 9.30
CA ILE A 46 -18.77 -8.23 7.86
C ILE A 46 -18.57 -9.72 7.53
N PRO A 47 -19.40 -10.29 6.64
CA PRO A 47 -19.25 -11.68 6.24
C PRO A 47 -18.00 -11.83 5.36
N LEU A 48 -17.06 -12.68 5.77
CA LEU A 48 -15.87 -12.98 4.99
C LEU A 48 -15.72 -14.50 4.88
N SER A 49 -15.62 -15.01 3.65
CA SER A 49 -15.35 -16.41 3.38
C SER A 49 -14.67 -16.61 2.04
N PHE A 50 -13.83 -17.64 1.92
CA PHE A 50 -13.19 -17.96 0.65
C PHE A 50 -14.22 -18.38 -0.42
N THR A 51 -15.26 -19.12 -0.04
CA THR A 51 -16.31 -19.56 -0.95
C THR A 51 -17.21 -18.40 -1.42
N GLY A 52 -17.33 -17.34 -0.60
CA GLY A 52 -18.06 -16.11 -0.94
C GLY A 52 -17.20 -14.99 -1.50
N ALA A 53 -15.97 -15.27 -1.95
CA ALA A 53 -14.97 -14.28 -2.32
C ALA A 53 -15.46 -13.17 -3.27
N ALA A 54 -16.33 -13.52 -4.22
CA ALA A 54 -16.91 -12.57 -5.18
C ALA A 54 -18.13 -11.79 -4.66
N ASN A 55 -18.71 -12.20 -3.51
CA ASN A 55 -19.86 -11.53 -2.93
C ASN A 55 -19.46 -10.18 -2.31
N GLU A 56 -20.44 -9.30 -2.13
CA GLU A 56 -20.26 -8.04 -1.42
C GLU A 56 -19.87 -8.31 0.04
N ALA A 57 -18.84 -7.62 0.51
CA ALA A 57 -18.41 -7.58 1.91
C ALA A 57 -18.94 -6.33 2.59
N ILE A 58 -18.72 -5.18 1.97
CA ILE A 58 -19.07 -3.89 2.54
C ILE A 58 -19.57 -2.94 1.46
N ASN A 59 -20.60 -2.18 1.82
CA ASN A 59 -21.19 -1.14 1.01
C ASN A 59 -21.27 0.14 1.84
N LEU A 60 -20.52 1.14 1.44
CA LEU A 60 -20.38 2.44 2.10
C LEU A 60 -20.96 3.53 1.21
N ALA A 61 -21.65 4.48 1.81
CA ALA A 61 -22.08 5.71 1.14
C ALA A 61 -21.86 6.92 2.06
N TRP A 62 -21.63 8.08 1.48
CA TRP A 62 -21.42 9.31 2.26
C TRP A 62 -21.97 10.54 1.55
N THR A 63 -22.19 11.61 2.32
CA THR A 63 -22.72 12.86 1.81
C THR A 63 -21.59 13.78 1.30
N ASN A 64 -21.90 14.64 0.33
CA ASN A 64 -21.01 15.69 -0.11
C ASN A 64 -20.87 16.77 1.00
N PRO A 65 -19.66 17.26 1.31
CA PRO A 65 -19.44 18.30 2.30
C PRO A 65 -19.97 19.68 1.91
N ASN A 66 -20.37 19.89 0.65
CA ASN A 66 -20.91 21.16 0.14
C ASN A 66 -20.08 22.38 0.56
N TYR A 67 -18.78 22.34 0.25
CA TYR A 67 -17.84 23.40 0.60
C TYR A 67 -18.31 24.77 0.10
N GLN A 68 -18.18 25.78 0.96
CA GLN A 68 -18.60 27.17 0.71
C GLN A 68 -17.39 28.11 0.65
N PHE A 69 -17.44 29.01 -0.31
CA PHE A 69 -16.57 30.18 -0.41
C PHE A 69 -17.40 31.46 -0.25
N ASN A 70 -16.75 32.59 -0.02
CA ASN A 70 -17.43 33.88 0.01
C ASN A 70 -18.18 34.22 -1.29
N THR A 71 -17.89 33.53 -2.37
CA THR A 71 -18.56 33.62 -3.68
C THR A 71 -19.70 32.63 -3.86
N GLY A 72 -19.98 31.76 -2.86
CA GLY A 72 -21.02 30.72 -2.90
C GLY A 72 -20.49 29.31 -2.83
N LEU A 73 -21.31 28.36 -3.25
CA LEU A 73 -20.96 26.92 -3.28
C LEU A 73 -19.75 26.66 -4.17
N SER A 74 -18.83 25.83 -3.68
CA SER A 74 -17.61 25.46 -4.41
C SER A 74 -17.93 24.76 -5.72
N SER A 75 -17.30 25.23 -6.80
CA SER A 75 -17.27 24.53 -8.09
C SER A 75 -16.09 23.54 -8.20
N TYR A 76 -15.20 23.52 -7.22
CA TYR A 76 -14.07 22.58 -7.22
C TYR A 76 -14.51 21.14 -6.93
N ASN A 77 -13.87 20.18 -7.58
CA ASN A 77 -14.07 18.78 -7.28
C ASN A 77 -13.62 18.48 -5.85
N VAL A 78 -14.46 17.72 -5.13
CA VAL A 78 -14.12 17.18 -3.82
C VAL A 78 -13.43 15.84 -4.01
N SER A 79 -12.32 15.64 -3.33
CA SER A 79 -11.62 14.37 -3.24
C SER A 79 -11.97 13.69 -1.91
N TYR A 80 -12.09 12.38 -1.96
CA TYR A 80 -12.38 11.57 -0.78
C TYR A 80 -11.29 10.52 -0.54
N GLN A 81 -11.07 10.21 0.72
CA GLN A 81 -10.24 9.10 1.16
C GLN A 81 -11.03 8.30 2.21
N ILE A 82 -11.16 6.99 1.97
CA ILE A 82 -11.68 6.07 2.98
C ILE A 82 -10.50 5.61 3.80
N GLU A 83 -10.52 5.86 5.08
CA GLU A 83 -9.53 5.38 6.04
C GLU A 83 -10.11 4.18 6.80
N VAL A 84 -9.38 3.05 6.77
CA VAL A 84 -9.72 1.82 7.50
C VAL A 84 -8.59 1.53 8.48
N ASP A 85 -8.94 1.34 9.75
CA ASP A 85 -7.98 1.07 10.83
C ASP A 85 -8.57 0.11 11.86
N THR A 86 -7.76 -0.36 12.77
CA THR A 86 -8.21 -1.15 13.94
C THR A 86 -8.85 -0.25 14.98
N THR A 87 -9.90 -0.74 15.63
CA THR A 87 -10.60 0.02 16.67
C THR A 87 -9.69 0.41 17.82
N GLY A 88 -9.72 1.69 18.15
CA GLY A 88 -8.88 2.28 19.22
C GLY A 88 -7.53 2.82 18.75
N ALA A 89 -7.13 2.59 17.50
CA ALA A 89 -5.92 3.18 16.92
C ALA A 89 -6.08 4.65 16.51
N ASN A 90 -7.31 5.18 16.53
CA ASN A 90 -7.64 6.57 16.16
C ASN A 90 -7.10 6.98 14.78
N PHE A 91 -7.04 6.04 13.84
CA PHE A 91 -6.49 6.23 12.49
C PHE A 91 -5.02 6.66 12.47
N THR A 92 -4.24 6.23 13.45
CA THR A 92 -2.80 6.51 13.57
C THR A 92 -1.92 5.29 13.33
N ASN A 93 -2.50 4.10 13.13
CA ASN A 93 -1.75 2.89 12.81
C ASN A 93 -0.93 3.12 11.52
N PRO A 94 0.38 2.83 11.50
CA PRO A 94 1.20 2.94 10.29
C PRO A 94 0.70 2.05 9.15
N ASN A 95 0.01 0.96 9.48
CA ASN A 95 -0.56 0.03 8.52
C ASN A 95 -2.01 0.37 8.12
N LYS A 96 -2.59 1.48 8.62
CA LYS A 96 -3.96 1.86 8.23
C LYS A 96 -4.09 1.93 6.72
N LYS A 97 -5.20 1.45 6.18
CA LYS A 97 -5.48 1.55 4.75
C LYS A 97 -6.15 2.86 4.42
N VAL A 98 -5.64 3.50 3.36
CA VAL A 98 -6.25 4.66 2.73
C VAL A 98 -6.63 4.31 1.30
N ILE A 99 -7.92 4.45 0.98
CA ILE A 99 -8.46 4.23 -0.37
C ILE A 99 -8.87 5.59 -0.94
N ALA A 100 -8.22 6.01 -2.03
CA ALA A 100 -8.55 7.27 -2.70
C ALA A 100 -9.78 7.09 -3.60
N ILE A 101 -10.75 7.99 -3.47
CA ILE A 101 -11.95 8.04 -4.28
C ILE A 101 -12.07 9.45 -4.86
N SER A 102 -12.17 9.57 -6.19
CA SER A 102 -12.02 10.89 -6.82
C SER A 102 -13.32 11.63 -7.06
N LYS A 103 -14.48 11.08 -7.03
CA LYS A 103 -15.76 11.82 -7.27
C LYS A 103 -16.98 11.11 -6.71
N ASP A 104 -16.90 9.80 -6.55
CA ASP A 104 -18.04 9.01 -6.14
C ASP A 104 -18.34 9.24 -4.66
N LEU A 105 -19.59 9.03 -4.30
CA LEU A 105 -20.08 9.14 -2.92
C LEU A 105 -20.40 7.76 -2.33
N ASN A 106 -19.82 6.72 -2.90
CA ASN A 106 -19.98 5.35 -2.43
C ASN A 106 -18.72 4.52 -2.68
N LEU A 107 -18.61 3.41 -1.97
CA LEU A 107 -17.61 2.37 -2.18
C LEU A 107 -18.23 1.02 -1.85
N VAL A 108 -18.17 0.10 -2.81
CA VAL A 108 -18.51 -1.31 -2.60
C VAL A 108 -17.25 -2.15 -2.75
N MET A 109 -17.03 -3.07 -1.81
CA MET A 109 -15.92 -4.02 -1.90
C MET A 109 -16.42 -5.44 -1.80
N THR A 110 -15.81 -6.34 -2.57
CA THR A 110 -16.06 -7.78 -2.47
C THR A 110 -15.36 -8.37 -1.25
N GLN A 111 -15.79 -9.58 -0.83
CA GLN A 111 -15.17 -10.28 0.31
C GLN A 111 -13.68 -10.53 0.10
N ILE A 112 -13.25 -10.90 -1.11
CA ILE A 112 -11.83 -11.09 -1.39
C ILE A 112 -11.04 -9.78 -1.29
N ALA A 113 -11.56 -8.67 -1.83
CA ALA A 113 -10.88 -7.39 -1.78
C ALA A 113 -10.78 -6.85 -0.35
N PHE A 114 -11.83 -7.01 0.44
CA PHE A 114 -11.83 -6.59 1.84
C PHE A 114 -10.95 -7.49 2.72
N ASN A 115 -10.96 -8.80 2.47
CA ASN A 115 -10.07 -9.76 3.14
C ASN A 115 -8.59 -9.48 2.87
N ASP A 116 -8.24 -9.17 1.60
CA ASP A 116 -6.88 -8.75 1.23
C ASP A 116 -6.44 -7.49 1.97
N LEU A 117 -7.32 -6.50 2.09
CA LEU A 117 -7.09 -5.29 2.86
C LEU A 117 -6.75 -5.61 4.32
N LEU A 118 -7.51 -6.50 4.97
CA LEU A 118 -7.29 -6.86 6.36
C LEU A 118 -5.97 -7.63 6.55
N LEU A 119 -5.69 -8.63 5.70
CA LEU A 119 -4.52 -9.48 5.82
C LEU A 119 -3.22 -8.80 5.40
N ASN A 120 -3.21 -8.18 4.22
CA ASN A 120 -1.97 -7.73 3.57
C ASN A 120 -1.64 -6.27 3.82
N GLN A 121 -2.62 -5.45 4.22
CA GLN A 121 -2.42 -4.03 4.47
C GLN A 121 -2.46 -3.72 5.97
N LEU A 122 -3.55 -4.05 6.64
CA LEU A 122 -3.64 -3.93 8.10
C LEU A 122 -2.81 -5.00 8.84
N GLN A 123 -2.36 -6.04 8.15
CA GLN A 123 -1.56 -7.16 8.69
C GLN A 123 -2.24 -7.88 9.87
N LEU A 124 -3.56 -8.04 9.77
CA LEU A 124 -4.33 -8.73 10.79
C LEU A 124 -4.21 -10.24 10.66
N ALA A 125 -4.23 -10.94 11.79
CA ALA A 125 -4.15 -12.40 11.82
C ALA A 125 -5.42 -13.04 11.22
N PRO A 126 -5.29 -14.04 10.34
CA PRO A 126 -6.44 -14.77 9.82
C PRO A 126 -7.10 -15.63 10.90
N SER A 127 -8.36 -15.98 10.70
CA SER A 127 -9.18 -16.82 11.60
C SER A 127 -9.38 -16.25 13.01
N VAL A 128 -9.06 -14.98 13.21
CA VAL A 128 -9.28 -14.22 14.45
C VAL A 128 -10.24 -13.08 14.14
N SER A 129 -11.21 -12.85 15.02
CA SER A 129 -12.11 -11.70 14.88
C SER A 129 -11.41 -10.41 15.29
N HIS A 130 -11.51 -9.40 14.43
CA HIS A 130 -10.93 -8.08 14.66
C HIS A 130 -12.01 -7.01 14.59
N ASN A 131 -11.91 -6.01 15.47
CA ASN A 131 -12.73 -4.82 15.42
C ASN A 131 -12.02 -3.74 14.60
N ILE A 132 -12.70 -3.20 13.62
CA ILE A 132 -12.19 -2.18 12.69
C ILE A 132 -13.04 -0.94 12.71
N GLU A 133 -12.46 0.18 12.39
CA GLU A 133 -13.13 1.47 12.24
C GLU A 133 -12.91 2.00 10.83
N ILE A 134 -13.95 2.63 10.28
CA ILE A 134 -13.93 3.23 8.96
C ILE A 134 -14.44 4.66 9.05
N ARG A 135 -13.76 5.60 8.41
CA ARG A 135 -14.22 6.97 8.20
C ARG A 135 -13.90 7.47 6.81
N VAL A 136 -14.56 8.54 6.41
CA VAL A 136 -14.28 9.29 5.19
C VAL A 136 -13.57 10.59 5.55
N LYS A 137 -12.47 10.87 4.86
CA LYS A 137 -11.83 12.18 4.81
C LYS A 137 -12.19 12.82 3.48
N SER A 138 -12.77 14.00 3.50
CA SER A 138 -13.00 14.83 2.32
C SER A 138 -12.09 16.04 2.32
N PHE A 139 -11.70 16.52 1.14
CA PHE A 139 -10.82 17.68 0.98
C PHE A 139 -10.90 18.24 -0.44
N LEU A 140 -10.53 19.49 -0.59
CA LEU A 140 -10.31 20.17 -1.86
C LEU A 140 -8.85 19.98 -2.32
N ILE A 141 -8.52 20.57 -3.47
CA ILE A 141 -7.16 20.59 -4.01
C ILE A 141 -6.14 20.99 -2.94
N ASN A 142 -4.93 20.41 -2.99
CA ASN A 142 -3.84 20.64 -2.03
C ASN A 142 -4.19 20.30 -0.57
N ASN A 143 -5.11 19.36 -0.33
CA ASN A 143 -5.59 19.00 1.01
C ASN A 143 -6.16 20.17 1.81
N THR A 144 -6.80 21.13 1.16
CA THR A 144 -7.49 22.22 1.84
C THR A 144 -8.91 21.85 2.24
N GLY A 145 -9.46 22.48 3.28
CA GLY A 145 -10.83 22.25 3.74
C GLY A 145 -11.09 20.82 4.26
N ILE A 146 -10.11 20.21 4.91
CA ILE A 146 -10.24 18.81 5.39
C ILE A 146 -11.43 18.70 6.34
N GLN A 147 -12.32 17.73 6.06
CA GLN A 147 -13.42 17.31 6.92
C GLN A 147 -13.40 15.79 7.09
N TYR A 148 -13.77 15.33 8.27
CA TYR A 148 -13.90 13.90 8.58
C TYR A 148 -15.35 13.55 8.88
N SER A 149 -15.81 12.39 8.41
CA SER A 149 -17.12 11.85 8.73
C SER A 149 -17.20 11.34 10.17
N ASN A 150 -18.40 10.94 10.59
CA ASN A 150 -18.56 9.99 11.68
C ASN A 150 -17.79 8.70 11.38
N VAL A 151 -17.48 7.93 12.44
CA VAL A 151 -16.80 6.63 12.37
C VAL A 151 -17.83 5.51 12.41
N LEU A 152 -17.75 4.58 11.48
CA LEU A 152 -18.45 3.31 11.55
C LEU A 152 -17.53 2.22 12.11
N LYS A 153 -18.10 1.33 12.91
CA LYS A 153 -17.39 0.22 13.55
C LYS A 153 -17.96 -1.10 13.07
N PHE A 154 -17.05 -2.02 12.72
CA PHE A 154 -17.40 -3.34 12.25
C PHE A 154 -16.53 -4.38 12.94
N SER A 155 -17.01 -5.62 12.95
CA SER A 155 -16.22 -6.80 13.28
C SER A 155 -16.02 -7.64 12.02
N ALA A 156 -14.82 -8.15 11.81
CA ALA A 156 -14.51 -8.99 10.67
C ALA A 156 -13.51 -10.09 11.08
N THR A 157 -13.71 -11.29 10.55
CA THR A 157 -12.79 -12.43 10.73
C THR A 157 -12.17 -12.74 9.37
N PRO A 158 -10.92 -12.29 9.09
CA PRO A 158 -10.26 -12.61 7.84
C PRO A 158 -10.07 -14.12 7.69
N TYR A 159 -10.28 -14.63 6.49
CA TYR A 159 -9.98 -16.03 6.17
C TYR A 159 -8.60 -16.17 5.54
N SER A 160 -7.91 -17.26 5.83
CA SER A 160 -6.64 -17.58 5.19
C SER A 160 -6.84 -17.86 3.71
N LEU A 161 -6.10 -17.18 2.86
CA LEU A 161 -6.02 -17.54 1.45
C LEU A 161 -5.16 -18.81 1.30
N PRO A 162 -5.48 -19.71 0.38
CA PRO A 162 -4.54 -20.74 -0.02
C PRO A 162 -3.22 -20.07 -0.45
N PRO A 163 -2.07 -20.63 -0.09
CA PRO A 163 -0.79 -20.07 -0.52
C PRO A 163 -0.71 -20.05 -2.05
N LYS A 164 -0.18 -18.96 -2.61
CA LYS A 164 -0.01 -18.79 -4.06
C LYS A 164 0.88 -19.89 -4.65
N ILE A 165 1.87 -20.32 -3.89
CA ILE A 165 2.73 -21.44 -4.19
C ILE A 165 2.60 -22.45 -3.06
N THR A 166 2.38 -23.74 -3.40
CA THR A 166 2.29 -24.81 -2.40
C THR A 166 3.61 -24.91 -1.64
N PRO A 167 3.61 -24.70 -0.31
CA PRO A 167 4.85 -24.79 0.46
C PRO A 167 5.33 -26.26 0.57
N PRO A 168 6.61 -26.46 0.92
CA PRO A 168 7.16 -27.79 1.06
C PRO A 168 6.45 -28.60 2.16
N ALA A 169 5.91 -29.75 1.80
CA ALA A 169 5.25 -30.64 2.76
C ALA A 169 6.23 -31.18 3.85
N SER A 170 7.52 -31.17 3.55
CA SER A 170 8.59 -31.54 4.50
C SER A 170 8.77 -30.48 5.61
N GLY A 171 8.26 -29.25 5.44
CA GLY A 171 8.57 -28.13 6.32
C GLY A 171 10.02 -27.66 6.25
N THR A 172 10.78 -28.10 5.24
CA THR A 172 12.20 -27.75 5.05
C THR A 172 12.40 -27.02 3.73
N LEU A 173 13.31 -26.06 3.73
CA LEU A 173 13.74 -25.34 2.54
C LEU A 173 15.24 -25.09 2.64
N PHE A 174 15.95 -25.24 1.53
CA PHE A 174 17.38 -25.03 1.40
C PHE A 174 17.67 -24.12 0.20
N ILE A 175 18.86 -23.52 0.18
CA ILE A 175 19.42 -22.87 -1.01
C ILE A 175 20.58 -23.71 -1.56
N THR A 176 20.66 -23.86 -2.87
CA THR A 176 21.74 -24.56 -3.58
C THR A 176 22.05 -23.82 -4.88
N GLY A 177 23.26 -23.96 -5.39
CA GLY A 177 23.67 -23.32 -6.63
C GLY A 177 25.10 -22.83 -6.61
N SER A 178 25.62 -22.41 -7.77
CA SER A 178 26.98 -21.87 -7.87
C SER A 178 27.19 -20.55 -7.07
N ALA A 179 26.09 -19.90 -6.69
CA ALA A 179 26.12 -18.69 -5.88
C ALA A 179 26.38 -18.96 -4.38
N VAL A 180 26.25 -20.20 -3.90
CA VAL A 180 26.42 -20.55 -2.48
C VAL A 180 27.59 -21.52 -2.25
N PRO A 181 28.13 -21.61 -1.02
CA PRO A 181 29.38 -22.36 -0.74
C PRO A 181 29.36 -23.84 -1.13
N SER A 182 28.19 -24.51 -1.03
CA SER A 182 28.09 -25.94 -1.38
C SER A 182 28.09 -26.21 -2.90
N GLY A 183 27.90 -25.18 -3.73
CA GLY A 183 27.67 -25.36 -5.17
C GLY A 183 26.33 -26.03 -5.47
N TRP A 184 26.23 -26.66 -6.64
CA TRP A 184 25.04 -27.40 -7.08
C TRP A 184 25.02 -28.83 -6.45
N VAL A 185 24.37 -28.93 -5.31
CA VAL A 185 24.15 -30.21 -4.61
C VAL A 185 22.67 -30.35 -4.25
N ASN A 186 22.20 -31.60 -4.21
CA ASN A 186 20.84 -31.92 -3.78
C ASN A 186 20.71 -32.25 -2.28
N ASN A 187 21.81 -32.19 -1.56
CA ASN A 187 21.94 -32.36 -0.12
C ASN A 187 22.70 -31.18 0.55
N PRO A 188 22.20 -29.93 0.42
CA PRO A 188 22.87 -28.76 0.97
C PRO A 188 23.08 -28.90 2.48
N PRO A 189 24.17 -28.32 3.03
CA PRO A 189 24.43 -28.34 4.47
C PRO A 189 23.39 -27.55 5.25
N THR A 190 23.26 -27.83 6.54
CA THR A 190 22.32 -27.12 7.44
C THR A 190 22.56 -25.61 7.54
N THR A 191 23.78 -25.15 7.25
CA THR A 191 24.10 -23.71 7.14
C THR A 191 23.39 -23.01 5.97
N GLN A 192 22.85 -23.77 5.04
CA GLN A 192 22.06 -23.30 3.90
C GLN A 192 20.57 -23.67 4.03
N GLN A 193 20.14 -24.13 5.21
CA GLN A 193 18.75 -24.41 5.51
C GLN A 193 18.06 -23.17 6.06
N PHE A 194 16.86 -22.89 5.54
CA PHE A 194 16.00 -21.83 6.02
C PHE A 194 15.34 -22.23 7.35
N ALA A 195 15.20 -21.29 8.26
CA ALA A 195 14.32 -21.41 9.40
C ALA A 195 12.86 -21.26 8.94
N MET A 196 11.99 -22.16 9.31
CA MET A 196 10.55 -22.05 9.09
C MET A 196 9.95 -21.13 10.14
N VAL A 197 9.51 -19.94 9.73
CA VAL A 197 8.83 -18.96 10.59
C VAL A 197 7.34 -19.28 10.71
N SER A 198 6.75 -19.75 9.60
CA SER A 198 5.40 -20.30 9.54
C SER A 198 5.33 -21.37 8.43
N PRO A 199 4.22 -22.13 8.32
CA PRO A 199 4.09 -23.13 7.24
C PRO A 199 4.26 -22.58 5.82
N THR A 200 4.10 -21.27 5.63
CA THR A 200 4.22 -20.59 4.33
C THR A 200 5.36 -19.59 4.26
N HIS A 201 6.19 -19.47 5.34
CA HIS A 201 7.22 -18.43 5.41
C HIS A 201 8.53 -19.00 5.94
N PHE A 202 9.61 -18.82 5.17
CA PHE A 202 10.94 -19.32 5.45
C PHE A 202 11.98 -18.21 5.38
N VAL A 203 12.93 -18.19 6.32
CA VAL A 203 13.98 -17.17 6.41
C VAL A 203 15.34 -17.80 6.60
N LEU A 204 16.30 -17.44 5.77
CA LEU A 204 17.71 -17.71 5.98
C LEU A 204 18.40 -16.39 6.40
N ASN A 205 18.74 -16.31 7.68
CA ASN A 205 19.20 -15.04 8.28
C ASN A 205 20.55 -14.57 7.73
N SER A 206 21.42 -15.49 7.29
CA SER A 206 22.69 -15.14 6.68
C SER A 206 23.21 -16.31 5.86
N VAL A 207 23.59 -16.03 4.62
CA VAL A 207 24.30 -16.96 3.74
C VAL A 207 25.28 -16.18 2.87
N ALA A 208 26.48 -16.72 2.66
CA ALA A 208 27.45 -16.14 1.72
C ALA A 208 26.96 -16.35 0.28
N ILE A 209 26.85 -15.27 -0.46
CA ILE A 209 26.47 -15.26 -1.89
C ILE A 209 27.67 -14.79 -2.72
N THR A 210 28.04 -15.57 -3.72
CA THR A 210 28.99 -15.17 -4.77
C THR A 210 28.22 -14.48 -5.89
N GLY A 211 28.53 -13.19 -6.10
CA GLY A 211 27.79 -12.33 -7.04
C GLY A 211 27.87 -12.83 -8.48
N GLY A 212 26.78 -12.61 -9.23
CA GLY A 212 26.67 -12.93 -10.65
C GLY A 212 26.52 -14.44 -10.95
N ASN A 213 26.52 -15.30 -9.93
CA ASN A 213 26.27 -16.74 -10.05
C ASN A 213 24.77 -17.05 -9.89
N SER A 214 24.42 -18.34 -10.01
CA SER A 214 23.01 -18.75 -9.97
C SER A 214 22.71 -19.66 -8.79
N TYR A 215 21.46 -19.67 -8.35
CA TYR A 215 20.95 -20.51 -7.26
C TYR A 215 19.49 -20.91 -7.50
N THR A 216 18.99 -21.82 -6.68
CA THR A 216 17.58 -22.21 -6.58
C THR A 216 17.25 -22.60 -5.15
N PHE A 217 15.96 -22.65 -4.82
CA PHE A 217 15.50 -23.19 -3.55
C PHE A 217 15.13 -24.67 -3.73
N LEU A 218 15.45 -25.50 -2.74
CA LEU A 218 15.22 -26.92 -2.75
C LEU A 218 14.50 -27.35 -1.47
N SER A 219 13.42 -28.11 -1.58
CA SER A 219 12.62 -28.50 -0.41
C SER A 219 12.90 -29.92 0.09
N ASN A 220 13.37 -30.79 -0.77
CA ASN A 220 13.67 -32.19 -0.41
C ASN A 220 15.17 -32.45 -0.44
N PHE A 221 15.64 -33.07 0.63
CA PHE A 221 17.00 -33.53 0.73
C PHE A 221 17.20 -34.76 -0.19
N ASN A 222 18.32 -34.82 -0.91
CA ASN A 222 18.67 -35.85 -1.87
C ASN A 222 17.76 -35.96 -3.12
N SER A 223 17.01 -34.90 -3.48
CA SER A 223 16.18 -34.91 -4.69
C SER A 223 16.17 -33.52 -5.36
N TRP A 224 16.20 -33.51 -6.69
CA TRP A 224 15.99 -32.31 -7.50
C TRP A 224 14.53 -32.08 -7.90
N ASP A 225 13.63 -33.01 -7.56
CA ASP A 225 12.22 -32.96 -8.00
C ASP A 225 11.40 -31.89 -7.33
N TYR A 226 11.88 -31.37 -6.21
CA TYR A 226 11.16 -30.42 -5.36
C TYR A 226 11.92 -29.11 -5.23
N LYS A 227 12.07 -28.38 -6.35
CA LYS A 227 12.71 -27.09 -6.37
C LYS A 227 11.70 -25.96 -6.57
N TYR A 228 12.07 -24.79 -6.08
CA TYR A 228 11.35 -23.53 -6.30
C TYR A 228 12.32 -22.53 -6.90
N SER A 229 11.88 -21.85 -7.95
CA SER A 229 12.74 -20.98 -8.69
C SER A 229 11.91 -19.93 -9.46
N ILE A 230 12.47 -19.26 -10.46
CA ILE A 230 11.79 -18.20 -11.23
C ILE A 230 11.38 -18.71 -12.63
N ALA A 231 10.46 -17.97 -13.26
CA ALA A 231 9.95 -18.34 -14.58
C ALA A 231 10.99 -18.14 -15.68
N VAL A 232 11.73 -17.04 -15.64
CA VAL A 232 12.74 -16.68 -16.65
C VAL A 232 14.13 -16.92 -16.08
N LYS A 233 14.94 -17.76 -16.74
CA LYS A 233 16.30 -18.10 -16.29
C LYS A 233 17.16 -16.85 -16.18
N ASN A 234 17.79 -16.69 -15.00
CA ASN A 234 18.71 -15.60 -14.72
C ASN A 234 18.14 -14.20 -14.99
N ASP A 235 16.86 -13.98 -14.68
CA ASP A 235 16.20 -12.70 -14.85
C ASP A 235 16.92 -11.60 -14.04
N PRO A 236 17.47 -10.57 -14.70
CA PRO A 236 18.21 -9.50 -14.01
C PRO A 236 17.29 -8.62 -13.14
N THR A 237 15.99 -8.66 -13.34
CA THR A 237 15.03 -7.90 -12.50
C THR A 237 14.73 -8.59 -11.18
N ALA A 238 15.02 -9.88 -11.06
CA ALA A 238 14.75 -10.70 -9.88
C ALA A 238 15.98 -10.91 -8.96
N VAL A 239 17.11 -10.23 -9.21
CA VAL A 239 18.37 -10.45 -8.45
C VAL A 239 18.26 -10.14 -6.94
N ASN A 240 17.42 -9.20 -6.56
CA ASN A 240 17.17 -8.84 -5.15
C ASN A 240 15.82 -9.38 -4.63
N GLY A 241 15.13 -10.20 -5.41
CA GLY A 241 13.82 -10.75 -5.10
C GLY A 241 12.83 -10.63 -6.24
N GLY A 242 11.73 -11.36 -6.14
CA GLY A 242 10.70 -11.38 -7.15
C GLY A 242 9.66 -12.47 -6.92
N ASP A 243 8.89 -12.75 -7.96
CA ASP A 243 7.98 -13.89 -7.96
C ASP A 243 8.77 -15.20 -8.17
N PHE A 244 8.39 -16.24 -7.45
CA PHE A 244 8.91 -17.59 -7.68
C PHE A 244 7.78 -18.57 -7.98
N GLN A 245 8.14 -19.75 -8.45
CA GLN A 245 7.20 -20.81 -8.82
C GLN A 245 7.78 -22.18 -8.51
N TRP A 246 6.92 -23.18 -8.53
CA TRP A 246 7.31 -24.58 -8.54
C TRP A 246 8.05 -24.94 -9.84
N GLN A 247 9.16 -25.67 -9.76
CA GLN A 247 9.95 -26.17 -10.93
C GLN A 247 10.43 -25.08 -11.90
N GLY A 248 10.76 -23.90 -11.46
CA GLY A 248 11.26 -22.82 -12.31
C GLY A 248 12.70 -23.01 -12.80
N ASN A 249 13.25 -21.93 -13.35
CA ASN A 249 14.63 -21.80 -13.84
C ASN A 249 15.52 -21.17 -12.77
N ASP A 250 16.84 -21.26 -12.96
CA ASP A 250 17.82 -20.75 -12.01
C ASP A 250 17.68 -19.23 -11.79
N ILE A 251 17.88 -18.80 -10.55
CA ILE A 251 17.82 -17.42 -10.12
C ILE A 251 19.21 -16.81 -10.20
N LEU A 252 19.35 -15.64 -10.82
CA LEU A 252 20.58 -14.89 -10.83
C LEU A 252 20.80 -14.21 -9.48
N ALA A 253 21.96 -14.40 -8.87
CA ALA A 253 22.34 -13.69 -7.65
C ALA A 253 22.68 -12.22 -7.93
N PRO A 254 22.57 -11.31 -6.93
CA PRO A 254 23.07 -9.96 -7.03
C PRO A 254 24.54 -9.93 -7.51
N SER A 255 24.93 -8.89 -8.23
CA SER A 255 26.31 -8.76 -8.76
C SER A 255 27.37 -8.61 -7.67
N VAL A 256 26.99 -8.13 -6.49
CA VAL A 256 27.90 -7.88 -5.36
C VAL A 256 27.94 -9.11 -4.45
N SER A 257 29.10 -9.71 -4.27
CA SER A 257 29.30 -10.79 -3.29
C SER A 257 29.17 -10.27 -1.85
N GLY A 258 28.78 -11.17 -0.93
CA GLY A 258 28.67 -10.83 0.48
C GLY A 258 27.71 -11.76 1.21
N ASN A 259 27.41 -11.44 2.46
CA ASN A 259 26.39 -12.14 3.23
C ASN A 259 25.04 -11.50 2.97
N TYR A 260 24.02 -12.35 2.78
CA TYR A 260 22.65 -11.94 2.52
C TYR A 260 21.68 -12.65 3.45
N LYS A 261 20.68 -11.91 3.89
CA LYS A 261 19.45 -12.48 4.42
C LYS A 261 18.52 -12.79 3.25
N ILE A 262 17.88 -13.96 3.27
CA ILE A 262 16.90 -14.37 2.27
C ILE A 262 15.59 -14.68 2.96
N ASP A 263 14.50 -14.13 2.42
CA ASP A 263 13.14 -14.29 2.90
C ASP A 263 12.30 -14.91 1.77
N VAL A 264 11.57 -16.00 2.04
CA VAL A 264 10.76 -16.73 1.05
C VAL A 264 9.35 -16.92 1.57
N ASP A 265 8.40 -16.23 0.93
CA ASP A 265 6.98 -16.19 1.30
C ASP A 265 6.13 -16.96 0.28
N PHE A 266 5.75 -18.18 0.60
CA PHE A 266 4.89 -19.03 -0.20
C PHE A 266 3.45 -18.53 -0.28
N GLN A 267 2.99 -17.81 0.75
CA GLN A 267 1.65 -17.19 0.77
C GLN A 267 1.50 -16.22 -0.38
N ARG A 268 2.52 -15.40 -0.60
CA ARG A 268 2.58 -14.39 -1.65
C ARG A 268 3.25 -14.88 -2.93
N GLY A 269 3.98 -15.99 -2.88
CA GLY A 269 4.81 -16.49 -3.97
C GLY A 269 5.97 -15.54 -4.29
N LYS A 270 6.57 -14.94 -3.26
CA LYS A 270 7.65 -13.96 -3.39
C LYS A 270 8.86 -14.30 -2.54
N PHE A 271 10.03 -13.92 -3.02
CA PHE A 271 11.26 -13.95 -2.23
C PHE A 271 11.98 -12.62 -2.26
N THR A 272 12.84 -12.36 -1.28
CA THR A 272 13.69 -11.16 -1.23
C THR A 272 15.08 -11.51 -0.73
N LEU A 273 16.09 -10.80 -1.25
CA LEU A 273 17.47 -10.83 -0.77
C LEU A 273 17.84 -9.46 -0.23
N THR A 274 18.33 -9.44 1.00
CA THR A 274 18.82 -8.21 1.64
C THR A 274 20.29 -8.40 2.00
N LYS A 275 21.16 -7.55 1.50
CA LYS A 275 22.58 -7.58 1.84
C LYS A 275 22.77 -7.16 3.30
N LEU A 276 23.61 -7.88 4.02
CA LEU A 276 23.98 -7.62 5.41
C LEU A 276 25.20 -6.73 5.54
#